data_5376a37a7ff9d40cb12e040bbe5f32df
#
_entry.id   5376a37a7ff9d40cb12e040bbe5f32df
#
_cell.length_a   1.000
_cell.length_b   1.000
_cell.length_c   1.000
_cell.angle_alpha   90.00
_cell.angle_beta   90.00
_cell.angle_gamma   90.00
#
_symmetry.space_group_name_H-M   'P 1'
#
loop_
_entity.id
_entity.type
_entity.pdbx_description
1 polymer ?
#
loop_
_entity_poly.entity_id
_entity_poly.type
_entity_poly.pdbx_seq_one_letter_code
_entity_poly.pdbx_strand_id
1 'polypeptide(L)'
;MQEEEEEVFDPRGLLAALDRNYVGYVLIGGLARVIRGTDELTSGVDICPGLRFENVDRLARALEELEARRGDRRRLVVEEETLVQERVLDLRTNRGELKVVAEPAGTRRGYEDLRKAATREHIGEGLRPRVASVADLARMSAAMAHERELQEPGGRVSARELERLRELEIEHSRELRRILEVEMSMQRSLGIERDIGIDM
;
A
#
# COMPACT_ATOMS: atom_id res chain seq x y z
N MET A 1 -8.77 31.17 -16.30
CA MET A 1 -8.95 29.78 -16.75
C MET A 1 -7.70 29.07 -16.26
N GLN A 2 -7.79 28.44 -15.12
CA GLN A 2 -6.71 27.55 -14.64
C GLN A 2 -6.93 26.25 -15.38
N GLU A 3 -5.99 25.88 -16.23
CA GLU A 3 -5.90 24.54 -16.75
C GLU A 3 -5.72 23.63 -15.55
N GLU A 4 -6.73 22.79 -15.25
CA GLU A 4 -6.57 21.66 -14.38
C GLU A 4 -5.60 20.73 -15.11
N GLU A 5 -4.31 20.79 -14.76
CA GLU A 5 -3.34 19.79 -15.16
C GLU A 5 -3.91 18.45 -14.65
N GLU A 6 -4.33 17.59 -15.56
CA GLU A 6 -4.69 16.20 -15.24
C GLU A 6 -3.48 15.61 -14.50
N GLU A 7 -3.65 15.36 -13.21
CA GLU A 7 -2.61 14.74 -12.37
C GLU A 7 -2.35 13.32 -12.88
N VAL A 8 -1.36 13.18 -13.74
CA VAL A 8 -0.97 11.88 -14.31
C VAL A 8 -0.37 11.02 -13.22
N PHE A 9 -1.08 9.99 -12.77
CA PHE A 9 -0.56 9.02 -11.83
C PHE A 9 0.40 8.05 -12.51
N ASP A 10 1.71 8.22 -12.29
CA ASP A 10 2.79 7.37 -12.78
C ASP A 10 3.52 6.68 -11.61
N PRO A 11 2.96 5.59 -11.08
CA PRO A 11 3.57 4.88 -9.96
C PRO A 11 4.94 4.28 -10.28
N ARG A 12 5.19 3.92 -11.55
CA ARG A 12 6.49 3.38 -11.96
C ARG A 12 7.57 4.46 -11.94
N GLY A 13 7.29 5.62 -12.50
CA GLY A 13 8.21 6.75 -12.46
C GLY A 13 8.53 7.20 -11.04
N LEU A 14 7.54 7.15 -10.15
CA LEU A 14 7.68 7.46 -8.74
C LEU A 14 8.61 6.46 -8.03
N LEU A 15 8.35 5.16 -8.18
CA LEU A 15 9.18 4.10 -7.61
C LEU A 15 10.59 4.07 -8.22
N ALA A 16 10.72 4.39 -9.50
CA ALA A 16 12.03 4.50 -10.16
C ALA A 16 12.88 5.64 -9.60
N ALA A 17 12.29 6.78 -9.24
CA ALA A 17 13.01 7.88 -8.60
C ALA A 17 13.51 7.48 -7.21
N LEU A 18 12.70 6.78 -6.42
CA LEU A 18 13.11 6.23 -5.12
C LEU A 18 14.27 5.23 -5.27
N ASP A 19 14.21 4.37 -6.28
CA ASP A 19 15.22 3.32 -6.54
C ASP A 19 16.54 3.93 -7.02
N ARG A 20 16.51 4.92 -7.94
CA ARG A 20 17.70 5.66 -8.39
C ARG A 20 18.43 6.36 -7.25
N ASN A 21 17.70 6.86 -6.27
CA ASN A 21 18.25 7.49 -5.09
C ASN A 21 18.58 6.49 -3.96
N TYR A 22 18.45 5.19 -4.22
CA TYR A 22 18.75 4.12 -3.24
C TYR A 22 17.96 4.25 -1.93
N VAL A 23 16.73 4.72 -1.99
CA VAL A 23 15.88 4.85 -0.81
C VAL A 23 15.49 3.45 -0.30
N GLY A 24 15.76 3.20 0.97
CA GLY A 24 15.32 1.99 1.66
C GLY A 24 13.90 2.18 2.19
N TYR A 25 12.92 1.52 1.58
CA TYR A 25 11.52 1.61 1.98
C TYR A 25 10.79 0.27 1.84
N VAL A 26 9.62 0.19 2.44
CA VAL A 26 8.62 -0.85 2.18
C VAL A 26 7.39 -0.18 1.59
N LEU A 27 6.93 -0.67 0.43
CA LEU A 27 5.69 -0.24 -0.20
C LEU A 27 4.51 -0.78 0.62
N ILE A 28 3.57 0.09 0.98
CA ILE A 28 2.37 -0.19 1.76
C ILE A 28 1.13 0.36 1.05
N GLY A 29 -0.02 0.37 1.70
CA GLY A 29 -1.22 1.02 1.18
C GLY A 29 -1.86 0.34 -0.03
N GLY A 30 -2.60 1.12 -0.82
CA GLY A 30 -3.40 0.63 -1.96
C GLY A 30 -2.57 -0.07 -3.01
N LEU A 31 -1.49 0.56 -3.50
CA LEU A 31 -0.65 -0.04 -4.53
C LEU A 31 -0.01 -1.35 -4.07
N ALA A 32 0.39 -1.46 -2.80
CA ALA A 32 0.90 -2.71 -2.25
C ALA A 32 -0.16 -3.82 -2.27
N ARG A 33 -1.41 -3.51 -1.94
CA ARG A 33 -2.52 -4.47 -1.99
C ARG A 33 -2.82 -4.91 -3.42
N VAL A 34 -2.84 -3.99 -4.38
CA VAL A 34 -3.00 -4.32 -5.81
C VAL A 34 -1.89 -5.28 -6.28
N ILE A 35 -0.63 -5.03 -5.93
CA ILE A 35 0.49 -5.93 -6.26
C ILE A 35 0.30 -7.30 -5.58
N ARG A 36 -0.36 -7.36 -4.42
CA ARG A 36 -0.71 -8.60 -3.71
C ARG A 36 -1.98 -9.29 -4.24
N GLY A 37 -2.62 -8.74 -5.27
CA GLY A 37 -3.73 -9.37 -5.98
C GLY A 37 -5.11 -8.88 -5.54
N THR A 38 -5.23 -7.74 -4.86
CA THR A 38 -6.54 -7.11 -4.66
C THR A 38 -6.96 -6.34 -5.90
N ASP A 39 -8.27 -6.33 -6.17
CA ASP A 39 -8.89 -5.56 -7.27
C ASP A 39 -9.42 -4.24 -6.71
N GLU A 40 -8.54 -3.28 -6.53
CA GLU A 40 -8.87 -1.93 -6.04
C GLU A 40 -8.20 -0.85 -6.88
N LEU A 41 -8.84 0.31 -6.96
CA LEU A 41 -8.26 1.49 -7.59
C LEU A 41 -7.37 2.23 -6.57
N THR A 42 -6.20 2.66 -7.01
CA THR A 42 -5.30 3.49 -6.23
C THR A 42 -4.81 4.67 -7.06
N SER A 43 -4.78 5.85 -6.46
CA SER A 43 -4.32 7.10 -7.08
C SER A 43 -2.98 7.58 -6.52
N GLY A 44 -2.40 6.86 -5.56
CA GLY A 44 -1.17 7.26 -4.89
C GLY A 44 -0.27 6.08 -4.51
N VAL A 45 0.94 6.40 -4.14
CA VAL A 45 1.96 5.49 -3.64
C VAL A 45 2.19 5.77 -2.16
N ASP A 46 2.04 4.75 -1.32
CA ASP A 46 2.33 4.84 0.11
C ASP A 46 3.59 4.07 0.44
N ILE A 47 4.55 4.72 1.10
CA ILE A 47 5.81 4.09 1.50
C ILE A 47 6.09 4.25 2.99
N CYS A 48 6.71 3.23 3.58
CA CYS A 48 7.32 3.32 4.91
C CYS A 48 8.84 3.29 4.77
N PRO A 49 9.54 4.43 4.90
CA PRO A 49 11.00 4.49 4.76
C PRO A 49 11.70 4.06 6.05
N GLY A 50 12.95 3.58 5.90
CA GLY A 50 13.86 3.48 7.03
C GLY A 50 14.30 4.86 7.49
N LEU A 51 14.30 5.12 8.80
CA LEU A 51 14.56 6.45 9.38
C LEU A 51 16.04 6.70 9.72
N ARG A 52 16.98 5.86 9.27
CA ARG A 52 18.42 6.14 9.46
C ARG A 52 18.81 7.37 8.65
N PHE A 53 19.68 8.19 9.21
CA PHE A 53 20.12 9.46 8.63
C PHE A 53 20.45 9.36 7.14
N GLU A 54 21.28 8.39 6.72
CA GLU A 54 21.69 8.25 5.33
C GLU A 54 20.50 7.91 4.42
N ASN A 55 19.47 7.25 4.94
CA ASN A 55 18.29 6.91 4.16
C ASN A 55 17.32 8.09 4.06
N VAL A 56 17.22 8.89 5.11
CA VAL A 56 16.44 10.14 5.11
C VAL A 56 17.03 11.13 4.12
N ASP A 57 18.36 11.26 4.05
CA ASP A 57 19.06 12.07 3.06
C ASP A 57 18.80 11.58 1.60
N ARG A 58 18.78 10.26 1.38
CA ARG A 58 18.40 9.68 0.08
C ARG A 58 16.95 9.96 -0.27
N LEU A 59 16.05 9.86 0.71
CA LEU A 59 14.64 10.19 0.53
C LEU A 59 14.49 11.67 0.17
N ALA A 60 15.18 12.57 0.86
CA ALA A 60 15.15 14.00 0.56
C ALA A 60 15.54 14.29 -0.91
N ARG A 61 16.63 13.67 -1.40
CA ARG A 61 17.03 13.79 -2.82
C ARG A 61 16.00 13.23 -3.79
N ALA A 62 15.40 12.08 -3.48
CA ALA A 62 14.35 11.53 -4.32
C ALA A 62 13.12 12.43 -4.37
N LEU A 63 12.75 13.04 -3.25
CA LEU A 63 11.63 13.98 -3.18
C LEU A 63 11.92 15.29 -3.90
N GLU A 64 13.16 15.75 -3.90
CA GLU A 64 13.60 16.89 -4.71
C GLU A 64 13.50 16.57 -6.22
N GLU A 65 13.98 15.41 -6.66
CA GLU A 65 13.87 14.94 -8.05
C GLU A 65 12.40 14.84 -8.50
N LEU A 66 11.51 14.44 -7.61
CA LEU A 66 10.07 14.32 -7.85
C LEU A 66 9.33 15.65 -7.75
N GLU A 67 10.02 16.75 -7.49
CA GLU A 67 9.44 18.07 -7.24
C GLU A 67 8.33 18.02 -6.16
N ALA A 68 8.55 17.20 -5.14
CA ALA A 68 7.55 16.92 -4.12
C ALA A 68 7.19 18.18 -3.33
N ARG A 69 5.90 18.36 -3.12
CA ARG A 69 5.32 19.48 -2.34
C ARG A 69 4.31 18.93 -1.35
N ARG A 70 4.21 19.58 -0.20
CA ARG A 70 3.20 19.23 0.79
C ARG A 70 1.81 19.64 0.29
N GLY A 71 0.82 18.80 0.54
CA GLY A 71 -0.58 19.10 0.25
C GLY A 71 -1.12 20.32 1.04
N ASP A 72 -0.59 20.56 2.24
CA ASP A 72 -0.97 21.66 3.13
C ASP A 72 -0.22 22.99 2.86
N ARG A 73 0.56 23.06 1.78
CA ARG A 73 1.37 24.23 1.36
C ARG A 73 2.46 24.67 2.34
N ARG A 74 2.70 23.93 3.43
CA ARG A 74 3.86 24.18 4.31
C ARG A 74 5.15 23.81 3.58
N ARG A 75 6.27 24.39 4.03
CA ARG A 75 7.59 24.02 3.50
C ARG A 75 7.83 22.55 3.77
N LEU A 76 8.26 21.82 2.74
CA LEU A 76 8.70 20.43 2.91
C LEU A 76 10.08 20.41 3.58
N VAL A 77 10.16 19.79 4.73
CA VAL A 77 11.40 19.50 5.47
C VAL A 77 11.47 17.99 5.64
N VAL A 78 12.56 17.39 5.19
CA VAL A 78 12.77 15.93 5.20
C VAL A 78 13.94 15.62 6.13
N GLU A 79 13.62 15.55 7.39
CA GLU A 79 14.54 15.23 8.49
C GLU A 79 13.92 14.13 9.37
N GLU A 80 14.74 13.39 10.09
CA GLU A 80 14.27 12.30 10.96
C GLU A 80 13.26 12.81 11.98
N GLU A 81 13.56 13.93 12.65
CA GLU A 81 12.67 14.54 13.63
C GLU A 81 11.30 14.90 13.03
N THR A 82 11.29 15.48 11.85
CA THR A 82 10.04 15.84 11.15
C THR A 82 9.22 14.61 10.82
N LEU A 83 9.85 13.56 10.29
CA LEU A 83 9.18 12.31 9.94
C LEU A 83 8.60 11.59 11.17
N VAL A 84 9.31 11.64 12.29
CA VAL A 84 8.85 11.05 13.57
C VAL A 84 7.71 11.86 14.17
N GLN A 85 7.79 13.20 14.16
CA GLN A 85 6.78 14.07 14.74
C GLN A 85 5.47 14.06 13.95
N GLU A 86 5.56 14.16 12.64
CA GLU A 86 4.38 14.22 11.78
C GLU A 86 3.81 12.84 11.46
N ARG A 87 4.60 11.77 11.58
CA ARG A 87 4.26 10.38 11.27
C ARG A 87 3.85 10.13 9.83
N VAL A 88 3.16 11.07 9.21
CA VAL A 88 2.66 10.97 7.82
C VAL A 88 2.91 12.29 7.11
N LEU A 89 3.54 12.21 5.93
CA LEU A 89 3.65 13.31 4.98
C LEU A 89 2.84 13.00 3.74
N ASP A 90 1.80 13.78 3.49
CA ASP A 90 1.04 13.73 2.24
C ASP A 90 1.68 14.69 1.23
N LEU A 91 2.19 14.14 0.14
CA LEU A 91 2.97 14.85 -0.86
C LEU A 91 2.32 14.73 -2.24
N ARG A 92 2.36 15.84 -2.99
CA ARG A 92 2.11 15.86 -4.43
C ARG A 92 3.44 15.95 -5.15
N THR A 93 3.59 15.16 -6.21
CA THR A 93 4.79 15.11 -7.01
C THR A 93 4.46 15.32 -8.49
N ASN A 94 5.48 15.50 -9.33
CA ASN A 94 5.29 15.53 -10.78
C ASN A 94 4.92 14.15 -11.39
N ARG A 95 4.71 13.12 -10.55
CA ARG A 95 4.34 11.75 -10.94
C ARG A 95 3.07 11.24 -10.23
N GLY A 96 2.39 12.10 -9.48
CA GLY A 96 1.21 11.77 -8.69
C GLY A 96 1.44 11.87 -7.19
N GLU A 97 0.49 11.35 -6.42
CA GLU A 97 0.52 11.44 -4.98
C GLU A 97 1.49 10.43 -4.36
N LEU A 98 2.27 10.91 -3.40
CA LEU A 98 3.16 10.09 -2.58
C LEU A 98 2.89 10.35 -1.10
N LYS A 99 2.61 9.28 -0.37
CA LYS A 99 2.48 9.33 1.08
C LYS A 99 3.67 8.67 1.74
N VAL A 100 4.37 9.41 2.59
CA VAL A 100 5.49 8.90 3.39
C VAL A 100 4.98 8.67 4.80
N VAL A 101 4.95 7.41 5.24
CA VAL A 101 4.41 6.99 6.54
C VAL A 101 5.55 6.45 7.40
N ALA A 102 6.03 7.24 8.33
CA ALA A 102 7.13 6.84 9.22
C ALA A 102 6.71 5.75 10.20
N GLU A 103 5.48 5.83 10.70
CA GLU A 103 4.93 4.90 11.69
C GLU A 103 3.53 4.41 11.26
N PRO A 104 3.46 3.39 10.39
CA PRO A 104 2.19 2.83 9.96
C PRO A 104 1.40 2.24 11.13
N ALA A 105 0.08 2.44 11.12
CA ALA A 105 -0.83 1.87 12.11
C ALA A 105 -0.62 0.35 12.27
N GLY A 106 -0.71 -0.16 13.50
CA GLY A 106 -0.48 -1.58 13.79
C GLY A 106 0.99 -2.03 13.74
N THR A 107 1.95 -1.10 13.56
CA THR A 107 3.40 -1.38 13.73
C THR A 107 3.92 -0.75 15.02
N ARG A 108 5.06 -1.25 15.52
CA ARG A 108 5.75 -0.66 16.69
C ARG A 108 7.02 0.09 16.28
N ARG A 109 7.66 -0.35 15.21
CA ARG A 109 8.94 0.17 14.71
C ARG A 109 8.90 0.42 13.20
N GLY A 110 7.70 0.70 12.66
CA GLY A 110 7.49 1.04 11.26
C GLY A 110 8.26 0.14 10.29
N TYR A 111 9.21 0.73 9.57
CA TYR A 111 10.04 0.04 8.59
C TYR A 111 10.73 -1.23 9.11
N GLU A 112 11.28 -1.21 10.33
CA GLU A 112 12.02 -2.35 10.89
C GLU A 112 11.13 -3.58 11.13
N ASP A 113 9.86 -3.38 11.37
CA ASP A 113 8.90 -4.48 11.51
C ASP A 113 8.46 -5.00 10.13
N LEU A 114 8.09 -4.08 9.23
CA LEU A 114 7.56 -4.44 7.91
C LEU A 114 8.60 -5.14 7.03
N ARG A 115 9.86 -4.69 7.04
CA ARG A 115 10.91 -5.22 6.18
C ARG A 115 11.23 -6.72 6.39
N LYS A 116 10.85 -7.27 7.55
CA LYS A 116 11.14 -8.69 7.90
C LYS A 116 10.33 -9.65 7.04
N ALA A 117 9.06 -9.33 6.77
CA ALA A 117 8.14 -10.14 5.99
C ALA A 117 7.89 -9.58 4.57
N ALA A 118 8.44 -8.38 4.27
CA ALA A 118 8.32 -7.78 2.95
C ALA A 118 9.16 -8.54 1.92
N THR A 119 8.59 -8.79 0.75
CA THR A 119 9.27 -9.44 -0.38
C THR A 119 9.48 -8.47 -1.52
N ARG A 120 10.45 -8.74 -2.39
CA ARG A 120 10.69 -7.96 -3.59
C ARG A 120 9.79 -8.47 -4.71
N GLU A 121 8.95 -7.58 -5.23
CA GLU A 121 8.01 -7.90 -6.31
C GLU A 121 8.44 -7.23 -7.61
N HIS A 122 8.38 -7.98 -8.71
CA HIS A 122 8.71 -7.44 -10.02
C HIS A 122 7.49 -6.75 -10.63
N ILE A 123 7.56 -5.44 -10.82
CA ILE A 123 6.45 -4.61 -11.33
C ILE A 123 6.68 -4.07 -12.75
N GLY A 124 7.65 -4.59 -13.46
CA GLY A 124 8.07 -4.19 -14.82
C GLY A 124 9.31 -3.31 -14.82
N GLU A 125 9.91 -3.15 -16.00
CA GLU A 125 11.06 -2.23 -16.26
C GLU A 125 12.26 -2.42 -15.31
N GLY A 126 12.44 -3.62 -14.77
CA GLY A 126 13.53 -3.93 -13.82
C GLY A 126 13.27 -3.48 -12.38
N LEU A 127 12.15 -2.80 -12.10
CA LEU A 127 11.80 -2.34 -10.78
C LEU A 127 11.38 -3.51 -9.87
N ARG A 128 11.96 -3.53 -8.66
CA ARG A 128 11.70 -4.59 -7.66
C ARG A 128 11.54 -4.00 -6.26
N PRO A 129 10.49 -3.20 -6.02
CA PRO A 129 10.24 -2.65 -4.68
C PRO A 129 10.04 -3.75 -3.65
N ARG A 130 10.38 -3.46 -2.40
CA ARG A 130 9.94 -4.29 -1.27
C ARG A 130 8.49 -3.99 -0.96
N VAL A 131 7.63 -4.98 -1.06
CA VAL A 131 6.18 -4.86 -0.81
C VAL A 131 5.84 -5.54 0.50
N ALA A 132 5.06 -4.88 1.34
CA ALA A 132 4.60 -5.42 2.62
C ALA A 132 3.87 -6.76 2.43
N SER A 133 3.95 -7.64 3.41
CA SER A 133 3.24 -8.92 3.40
C SER A 133 1.72 -8.69 3.49
N VAL A 134 0.94 -9.64 2.97
CA VAL A 134 -0.53 -9.61 3.08
C VAL A 134 -0.97 -9.48 4.54
N ALA A 135 -0.29 -10.19 5.46
CA ALA A 135 -0.59 -10.14 6.89
C ALA A 135 -0.32 -8.74 7.48
N ASP A 136 0.77 -8.09 7.07
CA ASP A 136 1.06 -6.73 7.52
C ASP A 136 0.06 -5.72 6.97
N LEU A 137 -0.31 -5.84 5.68
CA LEU A 137 -1.32 -4.98 5.06
C LEU A 137 -2.67 -5.12 5.74
N ALA A 138 -3.11 -6.35 6.03
CA ALA A 138 -4.35 -6.61 6.75
C ALA A 138 -4.32 -6.03 8.18
N ARG A 139 -3.20 -6.19 8.90
CA ARG A 139 -3.02 -5.64 10.25
C ARG A 139 -3.08 -4.12 10.26
N MET A 140 -2.42 -3.45 9.30
CA MET A 140 -2.47 -1.99 9.15
C MET A 140 -3.89 -1.51 8.84
N SER A 141 -4.62 -2.17 7.95
CA SER A 141 -6.00 -1.83 7.62
C SER A 141 -6.93 -1.96 8.82
N ALA A 142 -6.79 -3.04 9.59
CA ALA A 142 -7.57 -3.25 10.80
C ALA A 142 -7.27 -2.19 11.89
N ALA A 143 -6.00 -1.82 12.07
CA ALA A 143 -5.60 -0.79 13.02
C ALA A 143 -6.16 0.59 12.62
N MET A 144 -6.10 0.95 11.34
CA MET A 144 -6.68 2.21 10.83
C MET A 144 -8.20 2.26 10.98
N ALA A 145 -8.89 1.13 10.77
CA ALA A 145 -10.34 1.05 10.97
C ALA A 145 -10.69 1.27 12.45
N HIS A 146 -9.95 0.65 13.35
CA HIS A 146 -10.13 0.83 14.79
C HIS A 146 -9.87 2.26 15.26
N GLU A 147 -8.82 2.91 14.74
CA GLU A 147 -8.53 4.33 15.03
C GLU A 147 -9.65 5.25 14.56
N ARG A 148 -10.24 4.99 13.39
CA ARG A 148 -11.41 5.75 12.89
C ARG A 148 -12.63 5.59 13.79
N GLU A 149 -12.91 4.36 14.22
CA GLU A 149 -14.02 4.09 15.17
C GLU A 149 -13.85 4.84 16.48
N LEU A 150 -12.61 4.98 16.98
CA LEU A 150 -12.33 5.71 18.22
C LEU A 150 -12.40 7.25 18.04
N GLN A 151 -12.16 7.75 16.83
CA GLN A 151 -12.18 9.19 16.52
C GLN A 151 -13.56 9.72 16.16
N GLU A 152 -14.52 8.87 15.80
CA GLU A 152 -15.91 9.25 15.57
C GLU A 152 -16.74 9.06 16.87
N PRO A 153 -16.92 10.10 17.71
CA PRO A 153 -17.74 10.02 18.91
C PRO A 153 -19.22 9.99 18.49
N GLY A 154 -19.73 8.82 18.16
CA GLY A 154 -21.13 8.61 17.80
C GLY A 154 -21.43 7.58 16.73
N GLY A 155 -20.43 7.13 16.01
CA GLY A 155 -20.55 6.09 15.00
C GLY A 155 -20.55 4.68 15.61
N ARG A 156 -21.48 4.38 16.53
CA ARG A 156 -21.82 2.99 16.79
C ARG A 156 -22.44 2.46 15.50
N VAL A 157 -21.64 1.75 14.71
CA VAL A 157 -22.18 0.84 13.71
C VAL A 157 -23.21 0.00 14.47
N SER A 158 -24.47 0.18 14.14
CA SER A 158 -25.54 -0.50 14.88
C SER A 158 -25.30 -2.00 14.73
N ALA A 159 -25.66 -2.79 15.75
CA ALA A 159 -25.56 -4.26 15.67
C ALA A 159 -26.20 -4.80 14.38
N ARG A 160 -27.22 -4.12 13.84
CA ARG A 160 -27.85 -4.41 12.55
C ARG A 160 -26.95 -4.14 11.34
N GLU A 161 -26.11 -3.12 11.36
CA GLU A 161 -25.16 -2.81 10.28
C GLU A 161 -23.99 -3.80 10.28
N LEU A 162 -23.49 -4.18 11.45
CA LEU A 162 -22.50 -5.25 11.60
C LEU A 162 -23.02 -6.60 11.14
N GLU A 163 -24.29 -6.90 11.40
CA GLU A 163 -24.95 -8.13 10.96
C GLU A 163 -25.11 -8.13 9.44
N ARG A 164 -25.49 -6.99 8.85
CA ARG A 164 -25.62 -6.80 7.42
C ARG A 164 -24.27 -6.90 6.67
N LEU A 165 -23.18 -6.36 7.24
CA LEU A 165 -21.84 -6.50 6.70
C LEU A 165 -21.36 -7.95 6.76
N ARG A 166 -21.65 -8.67 7.84
CA ARG A 166 -21.35 -10.10 7.95
C ARG A 166 -22.15 -10.95 6.95
N GLU A 167 -23.42 -10.61 6.73
CA GLU A 167 -24.25 -11.30 5.73
C GLU A 167 -23.69 -11.09 4.32
N LEU A 168 -23.29 -9.86 3.97
CA LEU A 168 -22.67 -9.54 2.68
C LEU A 168 -21.32 -10.27 2.50
N GLU A 169 -20.52 -10.37 3.55
CA GLU A 169 -19.23 -11.08 3.51
C GLU A 169 -19.42 -12.59 3.32
N ILE A 170 -20.45 -13.17 3.95
CA ILE A 170 -20.83 -14.58 3.78
C ILE A 170 -21.38 -14.82 2.37
N GLU A 171 -22.20 -13.92 1.85
CA GLU A 171 -22.78 -14.04 0.50
C GLU A 171 -21.70 -13.93 -0.58
N HIS A 172 -20.78 -12.97 -0.46
CA HIS A 172 -19.62 -12.83 -1.33
C HIS A 172 -18.70 -14.06 -1.28
N SER A 173 -18.45 -14.60 -0.09
CA SER A 173 -17.65 -15.82 0.07
C SER A 173 -18.32 -17.05 -0.55
N ARG A 174 -19.65 -17.12 -0.55
CA ARG A 174 -20.41 -18.19 -1.21
C ARG A 174 -20.35 -18.05 -2.75
N GLU A 175 -20.42 -16.83 -3.24
CA GLU A 175 -20.35 -16.54 -4.67
C GLU A 175 -18.97 -16.88 -5.24
N LEU A 176 -17.91 -16.49 -4.55
CA LEU A 176 -16.54 -16.87 -4.90
C LEU A 176 -16.33 -18.39 -4.93
N ARG A 177 -16.91 -19.14 -3.97
CA ARG A 177 -16.84 -20.61 -3.99
C ARG A 177 -17.56 -21.20 -5.19
N ARG A 178 -18.72 -20.66 -5.58
CA ARG A 178 -19.46 -21.11 -6.76
C ARG A 178 -18.65 -20.87 -8.05
N ILE A 179 -18.02 -19.70 -8.17
CA ILE A 179 -17.16 -19.36 -9.32
C ILE A 179 -15.99 -20.35 -9.39
N LEU A 180 -15.31 -20.60 -8.28
CA LEU A 180 -14.19 -21.55 -8.21
C LEU A 180 -14.63 -22.98 -8.53
N GLU A 181 -15.80 -23.42 -8.07
CA GLU A 181 -16.34 -24.76 -8.38
C GLU A 181 -16.66 -24.91 -9.86
N VAL A 182 -17.23 -23.87 -10.49
CA VAL A 182 -17.50 -23.84 -11.93
C VAL A 182 -16.21 -23.84 -12.72
N GLU A 183 -15.22 -23.06 -12.33
CA GLU A 183 -13.91 -22.99 -12.97
C GLU A 183 -13.14 -24.31 -12.86
N MET A 184 -13.14 -24.94 -11.69
CA MET A 184 -12.56 -26.26 -11.48
C MET A 184 -13.31 -27.36 -12.26
N SER A 185 -14.62 -27.25 -12.38
CA SER A 185 -15.44 -28.17 -13.20
C SER A 185 -15.14 -28.04 -14.68
N MET A 186 -14.99 -26.80 -15.19
CA MET A 186 -14.57 -26.56 -16.56
C MET A 186 -13.16 -27.05 -16.84
N GLN A 187 -12.21 -26.85 -15.94
CA GLN A 187 -10.84 -27.38 -16.09
C GLN A 187 -10.80 -28.90 -16.15
N ARG A 188 -11.60 -29.59 -15.33
CA ARG A 188 -11.73 -31.07 -15.41
C ARG A 188 -12.38 -31.53 -16.73
N SER A 189 -13.38 -30.83 -17.22
CA SER A 189 -14.04 -31.17 -18.48
C SER A 189 -13.17 -30.92 -19.72
N LEU A 190 -12.20 -30.01 -19.62
CA LEU A 190 -11.23 -29.68 -20.66
C LEU A 190 -9.94 -30.54 -20.61
N GLY A 191 -9.84 -31.49 -19.68
CA GLY A 191 -8.70 -32.42 -19.59
C GLY A 191 -7.38 -31.73 -19.24
N ILE A 192 -7.39 -30.55 -18.61
CA ILE A 192 -6.18 -29.86 -18.16
C ILE A 192 -5.85 -30.33 -16.75
N GLU A 193 -5.37 -31.57 -16.62
CA GLU A 193 -4.67 -32.02 -15.42
C GLU A 193 -3.29 -31.35 -15.40
N ARG A 194 -3.08 -30.37 -14.51
CA ARG A 194 -1.72 -29.97 -14.13
C ARG A 194 -1.19 -31.06 -13.19
N ASP A 195 -0.30 -31.87 -13.73
CA ASP A 195 0.54 -32.80 -13.00
C ASP A 195 1.37 -31.99 -11.98
N ILE A 196 0.92 -31.97 -10.71
CA ILE A 196 1.72 -31.45 -9.60
C ILE A 196 2.63 -32.57 -9.22
N GLY A 197 3.77 -32.70 -9.94
CA GLY A 197 4.85 -33.59 -9.58
C GLY A 197 5.41 -33.20 -8.21
N ILE A 198 4.99 -33.93 -7.19
CA ILE A 198 5.68 -33.96 -5.89
C ILE A 198 6.74 -35.06 -6.05
N ASP A 199 7.97 -34.65 -6.39
CA ASP A 199 9.13 -35.51 -6.21
C ASP A 199 9.48 -35.59 -4.72
N MET A 200 9.47 -36.81 -4.21
CA MET A 200 9.91 -37.19 -2.87
C MET A 200 11.44 -37.11 -2.75
#